data_29fbb39fac7cf22b375f4650f45b9683
#
_entry.id   29fbb39fac7cf22b375f4650f45b9683
#
_cell.length_a   1.000
_cell.length_b   1.000
_cell.length_c   1.000
_cell.angle_alpha   90.00
_cell.angle_beta   90.00
_cell.angle_gamma   90.00
#
_symmetry.space_group_name_H-M   'P 1'
#
loop_
_entity.id
_entity.type
_entity.pdbx_description
1 polymer ?
#
loop_
_entity_poly.entity_id
_entity_poly.type
_entity_poly.pdbx_seq_one_letter_code
_entity_poly.pdbx_strand_id
1 'polypeptide(L)'
;MIGNIYQIEGGYTAQRVGERNLQAVSTVADALPMLLAGAPDITDIETLLEVVDGVLLTGARPNVHPSYFGTEPHPSHEPYDENRDAVARKLTRACIDRGIPAFGVCRGFQERCVAFGSSLHPENRDLPRRIHYRVPRLESGERHPYSEVVFADRHGINLLPGAFLISYLAVRQFAPRSRRCRLRG
;
A
#
# COMPACT_ATOMS: atom_id res chain seq x y z
N MET A 1 -0.99 -1.07 -11.02
CA MET A 1 -1.38 -0.90 -9.58
C MET A 1 -2.56 -1.79 -9.27
N ILE A 2 -2.50 -2.51 -8.14
CA ILE A 2 -3.61 -3.37 -7.72
C ILE A 2 -4.79 -2.54 -7.16
N GLY A 3 -6.00 -2.84 -7.64
CA GLY A 3 -7.24 -2.22 -7.19
C GLY A 3 -7.76 -2.78 -5.87
N ASN A 4 -8.75 -2.09 -5.32
CA ASN A 4 -9.49 -2.48 -4.13
C ASN A 4 -10.94 -2.74 -4.49
N ILE A 5 -11.55 -3.76 -3.91
CA ILE A 5 -12.99 -4.00 -4.04
C ILE A 5 -13.75 -2.86 -3.38
N TYR A 6 -14.75 -2.37 -4.05
CA TYR A 6 -15.67 -1.35 -3.56
C TYR A 6 -17.13 -1.75 -3.88
N GLN A 7 -17.97 -1.68 -2.85
CA GLN A 7 -19.40 -1.90 -3.02
C GLN A 7 -20.07 -0.60 -3.45
N ILE A 8 -20.79 -0.65 -4.56
CA ILE A 8 -21.61 0.46 -5.07
C ILE A 8 -23.06 0.22 -4.61
N GLU A 9 -23.79 1.30 -4.36
CA GLU A 9 -25.21 1.21 -4.10
C GLU A 9 -25.93 0.41 -5.23
N GLY A 10 -26.84 -0.48 -4.84
CA GLY A 10 -27.48 -1.41 -5.78
C GLY A 10 -26.83 -2.78 -5.92
N GLY A 11 -25.80 -3.09 -5.09
CA GLY A 11 -25.21 -4.42 -5.00
C GLY A 11 -24.09 -4.73 -5.99
N TYR A 12 -23.66 -3.75 -6.76
CA TYR A 12 -22.53 -3.92 -7.69
C TYR A 12 -21.19 -3.78 -6.96
N THR A 13 -20.21 -4.59 -7.38
CA THR A 13 -18.83 -4.44 -6.97
C THR A 13 -18.00 -3.77 -8.06
N ALA A 14 -17.11 -2.88 -7.66
CA ALA A 14 -16.14 -2.25 -8.56
C ALA A 14 -14.71 -2.42 -8.02
N GLN A 15 -13.76 -2.39 -8.94
CA GLN A 15 -12.35 -2.26 -8.58
C GLN A 15 -11.95 -0.79 -8.67
N ARG A 16 -11.32 -0.26 -7.62
CA ARG A 16 -10.88 1.15 -7.63
C ARG A 16 -9.48 1.32 -7.08
N VAL A 17 -8.84 2.38 -7.50
CA VAL A 17 -7.59 2.90 -6.94
C VAL A 17 -7.82 4.37 -6.61
N GLY A 18 -7.29 4.82 -5.48
CA GLY A 18 -7.35 6.23 -5.11
C GLY A 18 -6.57 7.09 -6.12
N GLU A 19 -7.15 8.20 -6.55
CA GLU A 19 -6.58 9.12 -7.54
C GLU A 19 -5.16 9.57 -7.17
N ARG A 20 -4.87 9.76 -5.89
CA ARG A 20 -3.52 10.10 -5.41
C ARG A 20 -2.45 9.09 -5.82
N ASN A 21 -2.79 7.81 -5.87
CA ASN A 21 -1.85 6.78 -6.32
C ASN A 21 -1.62 6.90 -7.84
N LEU A 22 -2.67 7.22 -8.61
CA LEU A 22 -2.56 7.47 -10.05
C LEU A 22 -1.66 8.67 -10.32
N GLN A 23 -1.91 9.78 -9.62
CA GLN A 23 -1.10 10.98 -9.71
C GLN A 23 0.36 10.73 -9.31
N ALA A 24 0.60 9.97 -8.23
CA ALA A 24 1.95 9.65 -7.80
C ALA A 24 2.73 8.84 -8.85
N VAL A 25 2.09 7.86 -9.49
CA VAL A 25 2.73 7.09 -10.57
C VAL A 25 2.98 7.97 -11.78
N SER A 26 1.99 8.77 -12.19
CA SER A 26 2.13 9.64 -13.37
C SER A 26 3.16 10.75 -13.15
N THR A 27 3.11 11.45 -11.99
CA THR A 27 3.91 12.68 -11.80
C THR A 27 5.25 12.44 -11.11
N VAL A 28 5.36 11.41 -10.26
CA VAL A 28 6.59 11.12 -9.51
C VAL A 28 7.42 10.03 -10.20
N ALA A 29 6.78 8.95 -10.61
CA ALA A 29 7.46 7.87 -11.32
C ALA A 29 7.57 8.11 -12.82
N ASP A 30 6.90 9.13 -13.36
CA ASP A 30 6.86 9.46 -14.79
C ASP A 30 6.46 8.24 -15.64
N ALA A 31 5.41 7.55 -15.20
CA ALA A 31 4.96 6.30 -15.78
C ALA A 31 3.44 6.30 -16.02
N LEU A 32 2.98 5.48 -16.96
CA LEU A 32 1.56 5.29 -17.23
C LEU A 32 0.93 4.42 -16.13
N PRO A 33 -0.02 4.95 -15.34
CA PRO A 33 -0.69 4.14 -14.32
C PRO A 33 -1.71 3.19 -14.94
N MET A 34 -1.52 1.89 -14.74
CA MET A 34 -2.48 0.85 -15.12
C MET A 34 -3.12 0.26 -13.87
N LEU A 35 -4.44 0.05 -13.88
CA LEU A 35 -5.17 -0.60 -12.80
C LEU A 35 -5.27 -2.10 -13.08
N LEU A 36 -4.92 -2.90 -12.09
CA LEU A 36 -5.08 -4.34 -12.08
C LEU A 36 -6.20 -4.72 -11.12
N ALA A 37 -7.09 -5.61 -11.53
CA ALA A 37 -8.11 -6.13 -10.64
C ALA A 37 -7.51 -6.98 -9.51
N GLY A 38 -7.97 -6.76 -8.28
CA GLY A 38 -7.67 -7.62 -7.14
C GLY A 38 -8.60 -8.84 -7.11
N ALA A 39 -8.76 -9.54 -8.23
CA ALA A 39 -9.67 -10.65 -8.39
C ALA A 39 -8.95 -11.82 -9.09
N PRO A 40 -8.70 -12.94 -8.40
CA PRO A 40 -7.85 -14.02 -8.91
C PRO A 40 -8.41 -14.69 -10.18
N ASP A 41 -9.73 -14.73 -10.31
CA ASP A 41 -10.38 -15.44 -11.42
C ASP A 41 -10.26 -14.72 -12.77
N ILE A 42 -10.00 -13.42 -12.74
CA ILE A 42 -9.90 -12.56 -13.95
C ILE A 42 -8.52 -11.93 -14.12
N THR A 43 -7.57 -12.25 -13.24
CA THR A 43 -6.25 -11.66 -13.27
C THR A 43 -5.21 -12.66 -13.73
N ASP A 44 -4.74 -12.49 -14.95
CA ASP A 44 -3.59 -13.20 -15.48
C ASP A 44 -2.31 -12.44 -15.16
N ILE A 45 -1.59 -12.93 -14.14
CA ILE A 45 -0.35 -12.30 -13.65
C ILE A 45 0.78 -12.46 -14.67
N GLU A 46 0.85 -13.57 -15.37
CA GLU A 46 1.92 -13.85 -16.32
C GLU A 46 1.84 -12.87 -17.49
N THR A 47 0.68 -12.76 -18.12
CA THR A 47 0.44 -11.79 -19.19
C THR A 47 0.61 -10.33 -18.72
N LEU A 48 0.16 -10.02 -17.50
CA LEU A 48 0.36 -8.68 -16.95
C LEU A 48 1.84 -8.30 -16.88
N LEU A 49 2.69 -9.20 -16.38
CA LEU A 49 4.11 -8.91 -16.18
C LEU A 49 4.92 -8.83 -17.49
N GLU A 50 4.32 -9.16 -18.62
CA GLU A 50 4.89 -8.91 -19.94
C GLU A 50 4.71 -7.46 -20.42
N VAL A 51 3.74 -6.74 -19.86
CA VAL A 51 3.36 -5.40 -20.33
C VAL A 51 3.59 -4.28 -19.32
N VAL A 52 4.11 -4.58 -18.13
CA VAL A 52 4.39 -3.57 -17.10
C VAL A 52 5.87 -3.55 -16.70
N ASP A 53 6.40 -2.36 -16.47
CA ASP A 53 7.77 -2.15 -16.03
C ASP A 53 7.92 -2.16 -14.50
N GLY A 54 6.81 -2.14 -13.76
CA GLY A 54 6.82 -2.13 -12.31
C GLY A 54 5.43 -2.28 -11.69
N VAL A 55 5.39 -2.66 -10.43
CA VAL A 55 4.16 -2.91 -9.69
C VAL A 55 4.09 -2.03 -8.45
N LEU A 56 2.94 -1.36 -8.27
CA LEU A 56 2.60 -0.66 -7.03
C LEU A 56 1.46 -1.38 -6.32
N LEU A 57 1.74 -1.95 -5.16
CA LEU A 57 0.76 -2.45 -4.23
C LEU A 57 0.24 -1.28 -3.38
N THR A 58 -0.97 -0.86 -3.65
CA THR A 58 -1.57 0.33 -3.03
C THR A 58 -2.03 0.09 -1.60
N GLY A 59 -2.17 1.15 -0.82
CA GLY A 59 -2.88 1.10 0.44
C GLY A 59 -4.36 0.75 0.27
N ALA A 60 -4.94 0.15 1.29
CA ALA A 60 -6.34 -0.21 1.33
C ALA A 60 -6.88 -0.17 2.77
N ARG A 61 -8.22 -0.06 2.91
CA ARG A 61 -8.88 -0.17 4.21
C ARG A 61 -8.95 -1.61 4.72
N PRO A 62 -9.29 -2.62 3.90
CA PRO A 62 -9.27 -4.01 4.34
C PRO A 62 -7.88 -4.43 4.81
N ASN A 63 -7.81 -5.22 5.87
CA ASN A 63 -6.58 -5.83 6.35
C ASN A 63 -6.21 -7.07 5.52
N VAL A 64 -4.95 -7.49 5.59
CA VAL A 64 -4.50 -8.79 5.07
C VAL A 64 -5.11 -9.87 5.95
N HIS A 65 -5.66 -10.92 5.34
CA HIS A 65 -6.30 -12.00 6.08
C HIS A 65 -5.28 -12.78 6.91
N PRO A 66 -5.55 -13.01 8.21
CA PRO A 66 -4.58 -13.61 9.15
C PRO A 66 -4.13 -15.01 8.80
N SER A 67 -4.93 -15.79 8.08
CA SER A 67 -4.55 -17.12 7.61
C SER A 67 -3.24 -17.13 6.80
N TYR A 68 -2.88 -16.02 6.15
CA TYR A 68 -1.66 -15.93 5.37
C TYR A 68 -0.38 -15.80 6.20
N PHE A 69 -0.51 -15.49 7.49
CA PHE A 69 0.62 -15.36 8.42
C PHE A 69 0.43 -16.10 9.76
N GLY A 70 -0.49 -17.09 9.77
CA GLY A 70 -0.61 -18.07 10.84
C GLY A 70 -1.29 -17.58 12.11
N THR A 71 -2.19 -16.59 12.01
CA THR A 71 -3.00 -16.12 13.15
C THR A 71 -4.49 -16.25 12.85
N GLU A 72 -5.30 -16.25 13.91
CA GLU A 72 -6.76 -16.35 13.78
C GLU A 72 -7.39 -15.00 13.41
N PRO A 73 -8.44 -15.00 12.57
CA PRO A 73 -9.22 -13.80 12.29
C PRO A 73 -9.89 -13.25 13.55
N HIS A 74 -9.98 -11.92 13.62
CA HIS A 74 -10.68 -11.25 14.72
C HIS A 74 -11.63 -10.18 14.17
N PRO A 75 -12.89 -10.10 14.66
CA PRO A 75 -13.89 -9.16 14.13
C PRO A 75 -13.45 -7.69 14.16
N SER A 76 -12.62 -7.28 15.13
CA SER A 76 -12.12 -5.90 15.21
C SER A 76 -11.13 -5.53 14.09
N HIS A 77 -10.65 -6.52 13.34
CA HIS A 77 -9.69 -6.33 12.25
C HIS A 77 -10.34 -6.39 10.85
N GLU A 78 -11.64 -6.65 10.80
CA GLU A 78 -12.40 -6.59 9.55
C GLU A 78 -12.52 -5.14 9.02
N PRO A 79 -12.75 -4.97 7.73
CA PRO A 79 -12.93 -5.99 6.71
C PRO A 79 -11.60 -6.60 6.23
N TYR A 80 -11.70 -7.82 5.67
CA TYR A 80 -10.62 -8.48 4.92
C TYR A 80 -10.94 -8.46 3.42
N ASP A 81 -9.93 -8.65 2.57
CA ASP A 81 -10.08 -8.79 1.11
C ASP A 81 -9.17 -9.93 0.63
N GLU A 82 -9.67 -11.15 0.78
CA GLU A 82 -8.93 -12.37 0.47
C GLU A 82 -8.61 -12.51 -1.03
N ASN A 83 -9.50 -12.01 -1.89
CA ASN A 83 -9.26 -12.01 -3.33
C ASN A 83 -8.02 -11.18 -3.68
N ARG A 84 -7.95 -9.98 -3.15
CA ARG A 84 -6.79 -9.13 -3.32
C ARG A 84 -5.53 -9.73 -2.68
N ASP A 85 -5.65 -10.35 -1.51
CA ASP A 85 -4.51 -11.01 -0.84
C ASP A 85 -3.93 -12.13 -1.71
N ALA A 86 -4.80 -12.94 -2.33
CA ALA A 86 -4.39 -14.01 -3.23
C ALA A 86 -3.63 -13.46 -4.46
N VAL A 87 -4.15 -12.40 -5.09
CA VAL A 87 -3.48 -11.75 -6.24
C VAL A 87 -2.18 -11.09 -5.82
N ALA A 88 -2.19 -10.26 -4.75
CA ALA A 88 -1.02 -9.50 -4.31
C ALA A 88 0.16 -10.42 -3.95
N ARG A 89 -0.11 -11.55 -3.29
CA ARG A 89 0.90 -12.53 -2.91
C ARG A 89 1.55 -13.20 -4.12
N LYS A 90 0.73 -13.66 -5.08
CA LYS A 90 1.22 -14.27 -6.32
C LYS A 90 2.01 -13.25 -7.14
N LEU A 91 1.46 -12.06 -7.31
CA LEU A 91 2.07 -10.95 -8.06
C LEU A 91 3.42 -10.54 -7.47
N THR A 92 3.51 -10.43 -6.13
CA THR A 92 4.77 -10.10 -5.45
C THR A 92 5.85 -11.13 -5.74
N ARG A 93 5.54 -12.42 -5.66
CA ARG A 93 6.49 -13.49 -5.94
C ARG A 93 6.92 -13.49 -7.40
N ALA A 94 5.97 -13.40 -8.32
CA ALA A 94 6.25 -13.35 -9.75
C ALA A 94 7.11 -12.13 -10.15
N CYS A 95 6.90 -10.96 -9.51
CA CYS A 95 7.77 -9.79 -9.71
C CYS A 95 9.23 -10.08 -9.32
N ILE A 96 9.43 -10.76 -8.19
CA ILE A 96 10.78 -11.11 -7.72
C ILE A 96 11.45 -12.08 -8.69
N ASP A 97 10.74 -13.14 -9.05
CA ASP A 97 11.25 -14.19 -9.93
C ASP A 97 11.67 -13.63 -11.31
N ARG A 98 10.99 -12.58 -11.75
CA ARG A 98 11.27 -11.89 -13.03
C ARG A 98 12.14 -10.63 -12.90
N GLY A 99 12.54 -10.23 -11.70
CA GLY A 99 13.31 -9.00 -11.46
C GLY A 99 12.53 -7.72 -11.73
N ILE A 100 11.18 -7.75 -11.70
CA ILE A 100 10.32 -6.59 -11.90
C ILE A 100 10.21 -5.80 -10.59
N PRO A 101 10.49 -4.48 -10.60
CA PRO A 101 10.37 -3.66 -9.40
C PRO A 101 8.95 -3.69 -8.82
N ALA A 102 8.83 -3.94 -7.52
CA ALA A 102 7.56 -3.89 -6.82
C ALA A 102 7.67 -3.02 -5.57
N PHE A 103 6.77 -2.04 -5.43
CA PHE A 103 6.70 -1.15 -4.30
C PHE A 103 5.38 -1.30 -3.57
N GLY A 104 5.39 -1.27 -2.25
CA GLY A 104 4.19 -1.42 -1.42
C GLY A 104 3.99 -0.24 -0.48
N VAL A 105 2.77 0.29 -0.43
CA VAL A 105 2.38 1.38 0.47
C VAL A 105 1.33 0.89 1.45
N CYS A 106 1.51 1.14 2.75
CA CYS A 106 0.57 0.77 3.82
C CYS A 106 0.22 -0.74 3.74
N ARG A 107 -1.02 -1.11 3.40
CA ARG A 107 -1.40 -2.50 3.20
C ARG A 107 -0.52 -3.21 2.16
N GLY A 108 -0.18 -2.55 1.06
CA GLY A 108 0.70 -3.13 0.05
C GLY A 108 2.10 -3.49 0.58
N PHE A 109 2.61 -2.75 1.55
CA PHE A 109 3.82 -3.14 2.27
C PHE A 109 3.61 -4.38 3.14
N GLN A 110 2.46 -4.47 3.82
CA GLN A 110 2.09 -5.65 4.62
C GLN A 110 1.93 -6.90 3.72
N GLU A 111 1.26 -6.77 2.58
CA GLU A 111 1.11 -7.83 1.57
C GLU A 111 2.48 -8.38 1.12
N ARG A 112 3.45 -7.47 0.89
CA ARG A 112 4.83 -7.87 0.58
C ARG A 112 5.49 -8.63 1.73
N CYS A 113 5.42 -8.10 2.95
CA CYS A 113 6.00 -8.78 4.12
C CYS A 113 5.45 -10.21 4.27
N VAL A 114 4.15 -10.37 4.14
CA VAL A 114 3.49 -11.69 4.22
C VAL A 114 3.90 -12.60 3.05
N ALA A 115 4.03 -12.06 1.83
CA ALA A 115 4.52 -12.83 0.69
C ALA A 115 5.93 -13.40 0.90
N PHE A 116 6.75 -12.74 1.72
CA PHE A 116 8.08 -13.19 2.14
C PHE A 116 8.07 -14.07 3.41
N GLY A 117 6.91 -14.44 3.92
CA GLY A 117 6.78 -15.28 5.10
C GLY A 117 6.88 -14.56 6.43
N SER A 118 6.80 -13.23 6.44
CA SER A 118 6.74 -12.47 7.68
C SER A 118 5.35 -12.53 8.30
N SER A 119 5.27 -12.48 9.63
CA SER A 119 4.02 -12.25 10.36
C SER A 119 3.73 -10.76 10.48
N LEU A 120 2.46 -10.43 10.74
CA LEU A 120 2.02 -9.07 11.05
C LEU A 120 1.59 -8.98 12.50
N HIS A 121 1.92 -7.88 13.17
CA HIS A 121 1.41 -7.62 14.51
C HIS A 121 -0.06 -7.20 14.41
N PRO A 122 -0.97 -7.82 15.16
CA PRO A 122 -2.41 -7.55 15.02
C PRO A 122 -2.78 -6.09 15.30
N GLU A 123 -2.13 -5.43 16.26
CA GLU A 123 -2.43 -4.06 16.63
C GLU A 123 -1.17 -3.24 16.90
N ASN A 124 -0.68 -2.57 15.89
CA ASN A 124 0.53 -1.73 15.97
C ASN A 124 0.41 -0.59 16.99
N ARG A 125 -0.82 -0.19 17.33
CA ARG A 125 -1.08 0.90 18.28
C ARG A 125 -0.67 0.53 19.70
N ASP A 126 -0.71 -0.75 20.02
CA ASP A 126 -0.42 -1.27 21.37
C ASP A 126 1.05 -1.53 21.59
N LEU A 127 1.86 -1.40 20.53
CA LEU A 127 3.30 -1.55 20.65
C LEU A 127 3.94 -0.39 21.43
N PRO A 128 4.81 -0.66 22.40
CA PRO A 128 5.56 0.37 23.10
C PRO A 128 6.31 1.28 22.14
N ARG A 129 6.33 2.59 22.40
CA ARG A 129 7.00 3.63 21.59
C ARG A 129 6.39 3.87 20.18
N ARG A 130 5.21 3.33 19.87
CA ARG A 130 4.51 3.54 18.58
C ARG A 130 3.33 4.50 18.67
N ILE A 131 3.20 5.23 19.77
CA ILE A 131 2.10 6.16 20.06
C ILE A 131 1.99 7.28 19.00
N HIS A 132 3.10 7.69 18.38
CA HIS A 132 3.13 8.77 17.41
C HIS A 132 2.53 8.42 16.04
N TYR A 133 2.28 7.14 15.75
CA TYR A 133 1.68 6.66 14.50
C TYR A 133 0.15 6.56 14.57
N ARG A 134 -0.44 7.03 15.66
CA ARG A 134 -1.88 6.93 15.86
C ARG A 134 -2.62 8.04 15.14
N VAL A 135 -3.44 7.69 14.17
CA VAL A 135 -4.63 8.49 13.84
C VAL A 135 -5.62 8.24 14.98
N PRO A 136 -6.26 9.27 15.54
CA PRO A 136 -7.27 9.09 16.59
C PRO A 136 -8.29 8.04 16.15
N ARG A 137 -8.64 7.12 17.04
CA ARG A 137 -9.79 6.23 16.79
C ARG A 137 -11.02 7.11 16.68
N LEU A 138 -11.76 6.96 15.60
CA LEU A 138 -13.07 7.56 15.49
C LEU A 138 -14.00 6.79 16.41
N GLU A 139 -14.78 7.50 17.20
CA GLU A 139 -15.87 6.91 17.95
C GLU A 139 -16.98 6.45 16.99
N SER A 140 -17.77 5.48 17.43
CA SER A 140 -18.88 4.94 16.63
C SER A 140 -19.83 6.07 16.21
N GLY A 141 -19.94 6.29 14.89
CA GLY A 141 -20.80 7.36 14.33
C GLY A 141 -20.06 8.62 13.88
N GLU A 142 -18.79 8.78 14.17
CA GLU A 142 -17.99 9.90 13.63
C GLU A 142 -17.66 9.66 12.17
N ARG A 143 -17.70 10.73 11.36
CA ARG A 143 -17.21 10.70 9.99
C ARG A 143 -15.68 10.59 10.00
N HIS A 144 -15.13 9.81 9.08
CA HIS A 144 -13.70 9.81 8.86
C HIS A 144 -13.17 11.24 8.71
N PRO A 145 -12.10 11.60 9.41
CA PRO A 145 -11.49 12.91 9.24
C PRO A 145 -11.16 13.12 7.77
N TYR A 146 -11.26 14.36 7.32
CA TYR A 146 -10.93 14.73 5.94
C TYR A 146 -9.58 14.15 5.54
N SER A 147 -9.47 13.80 4.27
CA SER A 147 -8.24 13.18 3.71
C SER A 147 -6.96 13.96 4.08
N GLU A 148 -7.06 15.27 4.23
CA GLU A 148 -5.98 16.16 4.65
C GLU A 148 -5.46 15.88 6.06
N VAL A 149 -6.34 15.48 6.98
CA VAL A 149 -5.96 15.11 8.35
C VAL A 149 -5.33 13.71 8.38
N VAL A 150 -5.89 12.78 7.62
CA VAL A 150 -5.40 11.40 7.58
C VAL A 150 -4.01 11.30 6.93
N PHE A 151 -3.77 12.12 5.91
CA PHE A 151 -2.52 12.12 5.13
C PHE A 151 -1.60 13.30 5.45
N ALA A 152 -1.83 14.00 6.55
CA ALA A 152 -0.92 15.06 7.00
C ALA A 152 0.44 14.47 7.41
N ASP A 153 1.51 15.20 7.09
CA ASP A 153 2.86 14.85 7.52
C ASP A 153 2.93 14.96 9.05
N ARG A 154 3.19 13.84 9.73
CA ARG A 154 3.17 13.78 11.20
C ARG A 154 4.53 13.57 11.83
N HIS A 155 5.51 13.11 11.06
CA HIS A 155 6.85 12.83 11.56
C HIS A 155 7.88 12.91 10.44
N GLY A 156 9.11 13.23 10.80
CA GLY A 156 10.23 13.16 9.89
C GLY A 156 10.64 11.72 9.61
N ILE A 157 11.24 11.50 8.44
CA ILE A 157 11.88 10.24 8.10
C ILE A 157 13.40 10.43 8.06
N ASN A 158 14.13 9.43 8.54
CA ASN A 158 15.58 9.38 8.40
C ASN A 158 15.92 8.48 7.21
N LEU A 159 16.67 9.00 6.26
CA LEU A 159 17.19 8.23 5.14
C LEU A 159 18.59 7.74 5.48
N LEU A 160 18.80 6.43 5.38
CA LEU A 160 20.11 5.84 5.63
C LEU A 160 21.04 6.10 4.43
N PRO A 161 22.31 6.50 4.65
CA PRO A 161 23.29 6.64 3.59
C PRO A 161 23.39 5.36 2.73
N GLY A 162 23.44 5.51 1.40
CA GLY A 162 23.45 4.39 0.47
C GLY A 162 22.10 3.71 0.21
N ALA A 163 21.04 4.12 0.88
CA ALA A 163 19.70 3.59 0.60
C ALA A 163 19.22 4.09 -0.79
N PHE A 164 18.50 3.21 -1.49
CA PHE A 164 17.96 3.49 -2.83
C PHE A 164 17.17 4.82 -2.92
N LEU A 165 16.40 5.13 -1.86
CA LEU A 165 15.63 6.38 -1.80
C LEU A 165 16.50 7.64 -1.82
N ILE A 166 17.71 7.61 -1.22
CA ILE A 166 18.64 8.73 -1.28
C ILE A 166 19.15 8.95 -2.71
N SER A 167 19.56 7.89 -3.39
CA SER A 167 20.03 7.98 -4.77
C SER A 167 18.95 8.54 -5.68
N TYR A 168 17.71 8.09 -5.51
CA TYR A 168 16.58 8.57 -6.28
C TYR A 168 16.23 10.04 -6.01
N LEU A 169 16.26 10.47 -4.75
CA LEU A 169 16.00 11.87 -4.36
C LEU A 169 17.12 12.82 -4.80
N ALA A 170 18.37 12.35 -4.82
CA ALA A 170 19.51 13.13 -5.28
C ALA A 170 19.51 13.37 -6.80
N VAL A 171 19.01 12.41 -7.58
CA VAL A 171 18.94 12.51 -9.06
C VAL A 171 17.78 13.42 -9.50
N ARG A 172 16.64 13.36 -8.82
CA ARG A 172 15.54 14.30 -9.05
C ARG A 172 15.67 15.44 -8.06
N GLN A 173 16.20 16.58 -8.50
CA GLN A 173 16.09 17.84 -7.75
C GLN A 173 14.59 18.10 -7.56
N PHE A 174 14.06 17.72 -6.41
CA PHE A 174 12.75 18.16 -5.98
C PHE A 174 12.84 19.68 -5.80
N ALA A 175 12.35 20.43 -6.77
CA ALA A 175 12.03 21.83 -6.55
C ALA A 175 11.10 21.88 -5.32
N PRO A 176 11.45 22.62 -4.27
CA PRO A 176 10.72 22.61 -3.02
C PRO A 176 9.38 23.32 -3.22
N ARG A 177 8.32 22.58 -3.49
CA ARG A 177 6.99 23.01 -3.07
C ARG A 177 6.91 22.75 -1.58
N SER A 178 7.35 23.71 -0.80
CA SER A 178 7.06 23.99 0.61
C SER A 178 6.52 22.84 1.49
N ARG A 179 7.27 21.73 1.68
CA ARG A 179 7.10 20.83 2.82
C ARG A 179 8.48 20.33 3.23
N ARG A 180 8.89 20.69 4.43
CA ARG A 180 10.23 20.47 4.96
C ARG A 180 10.50 18.97 5.16
N CYS A 181 11.17 18.35 4.21
CA CYS A 181 11.95 17.15 4.48
C CYS A 181 13.26 17.63 5.14
N ARG A 182 13.42 17.42 6.43
CA ARG A 182 14.71 17.69 7.09
C ARG A 182 15.59 16.46 6.87
N LEU A 183 16.56 16.61 5.99
CA LEU A 183 17.71 15.73 5.94
C LEU A 183 18.55 16.04 7.19
N ARG A 184 18.70 15.12 8.11
CA ARG A 184 19.76 15.16 9.12
C ARG A 184 20.90 14.30 8.61
N GLY A 185 22.02 14.92 8.34
CA GLY A 185 23.31 14.30 8.07
C GLY A 185 23.86 13.57 9.29
#